data_32521dfb08363ee64a325d1b42c66f93
#
_entry.id   32521dfb08363ee64a325d1b42c66f93
#
_cell.length_a   1.000
_cell.length_b   1.000
_cell.length_c   1.000
_cell.angle_alpha   90.00
_cell.angle_beta   90.00
_cell.angle_gamma   90.00
#
_symmetry.space_group_name_H-M   'P 1'
#
loop_
_entity.id
_entity.type
_entity.pdbx_description
1 polymer ?
#
loop_
_entity_poly.entity_id
_entity_poly.type
_entity_poly.pdbx_seq_one_letter_code
_entity_poly.pdbx_strand_id
1 'polypeptide(L)'
;MSLRLLAVSAALLVAALASMSTQQPEPAPAQEIEVTAKKYEFQPSEIRVRQGTRVRLRVRALDRAHGIEFRLHPEGGPQEGPAGLRFPGEQKKWKLEPNQEQVIEFTAERPGTYAFHCAVFCGLGHRRMKGTLVVEP
;
A
#
# COMPACT_ATOMS: atom_id res chain seq x y z
N MET A 1 -78.31 10.20 36.82
CA MET A 1 -77.53 10.90 35.74
C MET A 1 -76.18 10.23 35.63
N SER A 2 -76.01 9.44 34.62
CA SER A 2 -74.79 8.58 34.45
C SER A 2 -73.80 9.34 33.54
N LEU A 3 -72.67 9.65 34.11
CA LEU A 3 -71.55 10.26 33.37
C LEU A 3 -70.68 9.08 32.82
N ARG A 4 -70.73 8.89 31.51
CA ARG A 4 -69.89 7.90 30.86
C ARG A 4 -68.53 8.53 30.51
N LEU A 5 -67.50 8.10 31.21
CA LEU A 5 -66.13 8.38 30.86
C LEU A 5 -65.73 7.52 29.65
N LEU A 6 -65.42 8.20 28.54
CA LEU A 6 -64.77 7.55 27.38
C LEU A 6 -63.27 7.53 27.63
N ALA A 7 -62.73 6.34 27.84
CA ALA A 7 -61.30 6.12 27.89
C ALA A 7 -60.73 6.10 26.45
N VAL A 8 -59.94 7.10 26.13
CA VAL A 8 -59.17 7.13 24.87
C VAL A 8 -57.84 6.39 25.11
N SER A 9 -57.75 5.18 24.57
CA SER A 9 -56.51 4.41 24.57
C SER A 9 -55.60 4.94 23.47
N ALA A 10 -54.57 5.70 23.87
CA ALA A 10 -53.48 6.06 22.95
C ALA A 10 -52.54 4.88 22.76
N ALA A 11 -52.60 4.25 21.61
CA ALA A 11 -51.64 3.25 21.20
C ALA A 11 -50.36 3.96 20.75
N LEU A 12 -49.30 3.83 21.57
CA LEU A 12 -47.95 4.25 21.22
C LEU A 12 -47.34 3.25 20.27
N LEU A 13 -47.31 3.56 18.99
CA LEU A 13 -46.53 2.85 17.98
C LEU A 13 -45.05 3.24 18.14
N VAL A 14 -44.28 2.40 18.80
CA VAL A 14 -42.83 2.51 18.85
C VAL A 14 -42.29 1.97 17.54
N ALA A 15 -41.97 2.82 16.58
CA ALA A 15 -41.25 2.47 15.38
C ALA A 15 -39.78 2.20 15.73
N ALA A 16 -39.42 0.94 15.83
CA ALA A 16 -38.04 0.51 15.96
C ALA A 16 -37.33 0.76 14.60
N LEU A 17 -36.64 1.88 14.48
CA LEU A 17 -35.70 2.13 13.40
C LEU A 17 -34.52 1.17 13.58
N ALA A 18 -34.55 0.05 12.87
CA ALA A 18 -33.41 -0.84 12.74
C ALA A 18 -32.31 -0.09 12.00
N SER A 19 -31.33 0.43 12.73
CA SER A 19 -30.12 0.98 12.16
C SER A 19 -29.36 -0.14 11.48
N MET A 20 -29.53 -0.29 10.17
CA MET A 20 -28.65 -1.14 9.35
C MET A 20 -27.28 -0.50 9.32
N SER A 21 -26.42 -0.92 10.24
CA SER A 21 -25.00 -0.62 10.18
C SER A 21 -24.47 -1.29 8.92
N THR A 22 -24.23 -0.50 7.88
CA THR A 22 -23.50 -0.94 6.69
C THR A 22 -22.06 -1.13 7.13
N GLN A 23 -21.71 -2.33 7.54
CA GLN A 23 -20.33 -2.71 7.80
C GLN A 23 -19.59 -2.67 6.47
N GLN A 24 -18.82 -1.62 6.27
CA GLN A 24 -17.91 -1.52 5.14
C GLN A 24 -16.90 -2.67 5.26
N PRO A 25 -16.67 -3.46 4.21
CA PRO A 25 -15.68 -4.53 4.28
C PRO A 25 -14.35 -3.94 4.70
N GLU A 26 -13.77 -4.48 5.76
CA GLU A 26 -12.45 -4.09 6.21
C GLU A 26 -11.45 -4.38 5.07
N PRO A 27 -10.60 -3.42 4.67
CA PRO A 27 -9.66 -3.64 3.59
C PRO A 27 -8.76 -4.82 3.94
N ALA A 28 -8.54 -5.69 2.96
CA ALA A 28 -7.66 -6.85 3.11
C ALA A 28 -6.31 -6.42 3.70
N PRO A 29 -5.71 -7.22 4.60
CA PRO A 29 -4.44 -6.92 5.20
C PRO A 29 -3.36 -6.73 4.13
N ALA A 30 -2.45 -5.78 4.34
CA ALA A 30 -1.33 -5.56 3.44
C ALA A 30 -0.34 -6.72 3.54
N GLN A 31 0.23 -7.12 2.40
CA GLN A 31 1.37 -8.05 2.38
C GLN A 31 2.61 -7.32 2.88
N GLU A 32 3.17 -7.79 3.99
CA GLU A 32 4.42 -7.25 4.53
C GLU A 32 5.63 -7.94 3.94
N ILE A 33 6.62 -7.15 3.51
CA ILE A 33 7.86 -7.64 2.92
C ILE A 33 9.02 -6.85 3.52
N GLU A 34 10.01 -7.54 4.03
CA GLU A 34 11.24 -6.93 4.52
C GLU A 34 12.28 -6.86 3.41
N VAL A 35 12.91 -5.70 3.28
CA VAL A 35 13.97 -5.44 2.32
C VAL A 35 15.15 -4.80 3.03
N THR A 36 16.34 -5.31 2.81
CA THR A 36 17.57 -4.68 3.27
C THR A 36 18.33 -4.05 2.11
N ALA A 37 19.01 -2.96 2.39
CA ALA A 37 19.86 -2.23 1.45
C ALA A 37 21.27 -2.11 2.01
N LYS A 38 22.25 -2.55 1.27
CA LYS A 38 23.69 -2.40 1.59
C LYS A 38 24.48 -2.27 0.28
N LYS A 39 25.73 -1.90 0.34
CA LYS A 39 26.58 -1.80 -0.86
C LYS A 39 26.70 -3.16 -1.56
N TYR A 40 26.25 -3.33 -2.71
CA TYR A 40 25.52 -2.48 -3.65
C TYR A 40 24.32 -3.30 -4.12
N GLU A 41 23.50 -3.71 -3.19
CA GLU A 41 22.38 -4.63 -3.44
C GLU A 41 21.18 -4.32 -2.55
N PHE A 42 20.02 -4.69 -3.04
CA PHE A 42 18.81 -4.88 -2.24
C PHE A 42 18.62 -6.39 -2.01
N GLN A 43 18.16 -6.77 -0.82
CA GLN A 43 17.85 -8.14 -0.52
C GLN A 43 16.47 -8.27 0.14
N PRO A 44 15.52 -9.01 -0.50
CA PRO A 44 15.67 -9.65 -1.80
C PRO A 44 15.79 -8.64 -2.94
N SER A 45 16.47 -9.01 -4.03
CA SER A 45 16.57 -8.21 -5.25
C SER A 45 15.37 -8.39 -6.18
N GLU A 46 14.59 -9.45 -5.99
CA GLU A 46 13.33 -9.69 -6.66
C GLU A 46 12.21 -9.87 -5.63
N ILE A 47 11.16 -9.10 -5.80
CA ILE A 47 9.96 -9.12 -4.97
C ILE A 47 8.80 -9.56 -5.86
N ARG A 48 7.99 -10.53 -5.38
CA ARG A 48 6.81 -11.00 -6.10
C ARG A 48 5.55 -10.73 -5.29
N VAL A 49 4.57 -10.12 -5.94
CA VAL A 49 3.24 -9.85 -5.36
C VAL A 49 2.16 -10.12 -6.40
N ARG A 50 0.93 -10.34 -5.93
CA ARG A 50 -0.22 -10.49 -6.83
C ARG A 50 -0.85 -9.14 -7.16
N GLN A 51 -1.44 -9.05 -8.35
CA GLN A 51 -2.25 -7.90 -8.75
C GLN A 51 -3.37 -7.65 -7.72
N GLY A 52 -3.59 -6.37 -7.43
CA GLY A 52 -4.59 -5.92 -6.46
C GLY A 52 -4.13 -5.95 -5.00
N THR A 53 -2.91 -6.43 -4.74
CA THR A 53 -2.36 -6.51 -3.38
C THR A 53 -1.92 -5.13 -2.88
N ARG A 54 -2.32 -4.81 -1.65
CA ARG A 54 -1.66 -3.75 -0.89
C ARG A 54 -0.36 -4.30 -0.33
N VAL A 55 0.72 -3.60 -0.57
CA VAL A 55 2.07 -4.01 -0.16
C VAL A 55 2.62 -3.03 0.85
N ARG A 56 3.23 -3.54 1.89
CA ARG A 56 3.94 -2.77 2.89
C ARG A 56 5.38 -3.25 2.95
N LEU A 57 6.29 -2.48 2.34
CA LEU A 57 7.71 -2.75 2.40
C LEU A 57 8.31 -2.12 3.65
N ARG A 58 9.03 -2.92 4.42
CA ARG A 58 9.86 -2.46 5.52
C ARG A 58 11.31 -2.49 5.06
N VAL A 59 11.85 -1.32 4.76
CA VAL A 59 13.17 -1.20 4.14
C VAL A 59 14.18 -0.65 5.15
N ARG A 60 15.32 -1.29 5.26
CA ARG A 60 16.38 -0.89 6.18
C ARG A 60 17.73 -0.85 5.47
N ALA A 61 18.42 0.28 5.56
CA ALA A 61 19.82 0.39 5.15
C ALA A 61 20.74 -0.12 6.29
N LEU A 62 21.68 -1.01 5.96
CA LEU A 62 22.51 -1.69 6.95
C LEU A 62 23.89 -1.07 7.15
N ASP A 63 24.41 -0.35 6.15
CA ASP A 63 25.80 0.13 6.14
C ASP A 63 25.90 1.66 6.07
N ARG A 64 25.16 2.30 5.20
CA ARG A 64 25.18 3.75 4.97
C ARG A 64 23.86 4.20 4.38
N ALA A 65 23.69 5.51 4.15
CA ALA A 65 22.53 6.03 3.47
C ALA A 65 22.44 5.50 2.03
N HIS A 66 21.27 5.08 1.65
CA HIS A 66 20.88 4.70 0.31
C HIS A 66 19.59 5.42 -0.07
N GLY A 67 19.03 5.10 -1.21
CA GLY A 67 17.70 5.49 -1.59
C GLY A 67 17.02 4.32 -2.27
N ILE A 68 15.71 4.42 -2.43
CA ILE A 68 14.95 3.50 -3.28
C ILE A 68 13.95 4.31 -4.09
N GLU A 69 13.94 4.08 -5.40
CA GLU A 69 12.97 4.68 -6.32
C GLU A 69 12.39 3.60 -7.22
N PHE A 70 11.08 3.63 -7.39
CA PHE A 70 10.33 2.68 -8.20
C PHE A 70 9.98 3.29 -9.56
N ARG A 71 10.09 2.50 -10.62
CA ARG A 71 9.42 2.78 -11.88
C ARG A 71 7.94 2.45 -11.73
N LEU A 72 7.07 3.35 -12.17
CA LEU A 72 5.63 3.23 -11.98
C LEU A 72 4.92 2.48 -13.10
N HIS A 73 5.60 2.30 -14.23
CA HIS A 73 5.09 1.57 -15.38
C HIS A 73 5.89 0.30 -15.61
N PRO A 74 5.25 -0.78 -16.09
CA PRO A 74 5.93 -2.04 -16.30
C PRO A 74 6.95 -1.94 -17.43
N GLU A 75 8.04 -2.69 -17.29
CA GLU A 75 9.06 -2.81 -18.33
C GLU A 75 8.46 -3.39 -19.61
N GLY A 76 8.88 -2.86 -20.76
CA GLY A 76 8.40 -3.29 -22.09
C GLY A 76 6.98 -2.86 -22.41
N GLY A 77 6.29 -2.19 -21.52
CA GLY A 77 4.94 -1.66 -21.71
C GLY A 77 4.93 -0.15 -21.97
N PRO A 78 3.72 0.42 -22.21
CA PRO A 78 3.55 1.86 -22.32
C PRO A 78 4.03 2.58 -21.07
N GLN A 79 4.80 3.65 -21.25
CA GLN A 79 5.32 4.49 -20.16
C GLN A 79 4.42 5.70 -19.87
N GLU A 80 3.28 5.77 -20.55
CA GLU A 80 2.26 6.78 -20.39
C GLU A 80 0.96 6.17 -19.87
N GLY A 81 0.07 7.03 -19.37
CA GLY A 81 -1.21 6.61 -18.83
C GLY A 81 -1.14 6.24 -17.33
N PRO A 82 -2.15 5.53 -16.81
CA PRO A 82 -2.21 5.20 -15.39
C PRO A 82 -1.02 4.36 -14.93
N ALA A 83 -0.45 4.73 -13.79
CA ALA A 83 0.62 3.95 -13.16
C ALA A 83 0.16 2.53 -12.81
N GLY A 84 1.07 1.57 -12.90
CA GLY A 84 0.81 0.19 -12.49
C GLY A 84 1.11 -0.06 -11.01
N LEU A 85 1.91 0.79 -10.40
CA LEU A 85 2.12 0.86 -8.96
C LEU A 85 1.57 2.19 -8.45
N ARG A 86 0.69 2.14 -7.47
CA ARG A 86 0.10 3.36 -6.90
C ARG A 86 0.59 3.57 -5.47
N PHE A 87 1.36 4.64 -5.29
CA PHE A 87 1.85 5.10 -4.00
C PHE A 87 0.96 6.24 -3.46
N PRO A 88 0.68 6.28 -2.17
CA PRO A 88 -0.01 7.42 -1.56
C PRO A 88 0.78 8.72 -1.80
N GLY A 89 0.08 9.80 -2.19
CA GLY A 89 0.70 11.10 -2.42
C GLY A 89 1.67 11.18 -3.61
N GLU A 90 1.63 10.20 -4.52
CA GLU A 90 2.48 10.14 -5.73
C GLU A 90 3.99 10.09 -5.45
N GLN A 91 4.37 9.87 -4.22
CA GLN A 91 5.78 9.67 -3.87
C GLN A 91 6.27 8.32 -4.39
N LYS A 92 7.37 8.29 -5.11
CA LYS A 92 7.99 7.07 -5.67
C LYS A 92 9.45 6.88 -5.26
N LYS A 93 9.97 7.79 -4.44
CA LYS A 93 11.38 7.84 -4.04
C LYS A 93 11.51 8.13 -2.54
N TRP A 94 12.35 7.38 -1.88
CA TRP A 94 12.64 7.51 -0.45
C TRP A 94 14.13 7.48 -0.18
N LYS A 95 14.58 8.31 0.77
CA LYS A 95 15.91 8.19 1.35
C LYS A 95 15.88 7.15 2.45
N LEU A 96 16.90 6.30 2.49
CA LEU A 96 17.06 5.26 3.50
C LEU A 96 18.23 5.65 4.40
N GLU A 97 17.92 6.10 5.60
CA GLU A 97 18.95 6.42 6.60
C GLU A 97 19.49 5.12 7.23
N PRO A 98 20.78 5.06 7.56
CA PRO A 98 21.36 3.86 8.15
C PRO A 98 20.70 3.49 9.47
N ASN A 99 20.40 2.19 9.62
CA ASN A 99 19.80 1.60 10.81
C ASN A 99 18.41 2.16 11.21
N GLN A 100 17.75 2.85 10.28
CA GLN A 100 16.35 3.27 10.43
C GLN A 100 15.47 2.48 9.48
N GLU A 101 14.28 2.12 9.94
CA GLU A 101 13.29 1.48 9.11
C GLU A 101 12.48 2.53 8.36
N GLN A 102 12.40 2.38 7.05
CA GLN A 102 11.49 3.13 6.19
C GLN A 102 10.35 2.22 5.79
N VAL A 103 9.13 2.60 6.10
CA VAL A 103 7.92 1.89 5.65
C VAL A 103 7.41 2.54 4.38
N ILE A 104 7.23 1.73 3.34
CA ILE A 104 6.74 2.16 2.02
C ILE A 104 5.50 1.34 1.69
N GLU A 105 4.37 2.01 1.51
CA GLU A 105 3.12 1.37 1.15
C GLU A 105 2.72 1.70 -0.29
N PHE A 106 2.20 0.70 -1.00
CA PHE A 106 1.65 0.89 -2.34
C PHE A 106 0.63 -0.20 -2.68
N THR A 107 -0.13 0.02 -3.74
CA THR A 107 -1.00 -0.98 -4.33
C THR A 107 -0.45 -1.40 -5.69
N ALA A 108 -0.30 -2.70 -5.90
CA ALA A 108 0.12 -3.30 -7.17
C ALA A 108 -1.12 -3.45 -8.08
N GLU A 109 -1.35 -2.48 -8.96
CA GLU A 109 -2.61 -2.42 -9.72
C GLU A 109 -2.56 -3.16 -11.05
N ARG A 110 -1.39 -3.25 -11.68
CA ARG A 110 -1.25 -3.86 -13.02
C ARG A 110 -0.14 -4.88 -13.04
N PRO A 111 -0.36 -6.04 -13.67
CA PRO A 111 0.69 -7.05 -13.85
C PRO A 111 1.87 -6.51 -14.64
N GLY A 112 3.03 -7.06 -14.36
CA GLY A 112 4.27 -6.73 -15.07
C GLY A 112 5.47 -6.70 -14.15
N THR A 113 6.62 -6.39 -14.71
CA THR A 113 7.89 -6.25 -14.00
C THR A 113 8.24 -4.77 -13.88
N TYR A 114 8.50 -4.34 -12.66
CA TYR A 114 8.81 -2.95 -12.32
C TYR A 114 10.20 -2.88 -11.73
N ALA A 115 11.06 -2.04 -12.32
CA ALA A 115 12.39 -1.82 -11.77
C ALA A 115 12.35 -0.90 -10.56
N PHE A 116 13.22 -1.15 -9.59
CA PHE A 116 13.58 -0.18 -8.56
C PHE A 116 15.10 -0.10 -8.45
N HIS A 117 15.61 1.03 -8.00
CA HIS A 117 17.04 1.28 -7.92
C HIS A 117 17.39 2.19 -6.76
N CYS A 118 18.65 2.20 -6.39
CA CYS A 118 19.18 3.15 -5.40
C CYS A 118 19.15 4.57 -6.00
N ALA A 119 18.45 5.47 -5.32
CA ALA A 119 18.21 6.84 -5.80
C ALA A 119 19.07 7.90 -5.11
N VAL A 120 19.97 7.47 -4.22
CA VAL A 120 20.92 8.33 -3.50
C VAL A 120 22.33 7.78 -3.77
N PHE A 121 23.24 8.63 -4.19
CA PHE A 121 24.62 8.19 -4.42
C PHE A 121 25.20 7.55 -3.15
N CYS A 122 25.57 6.29 -3.26
CA CYS A 122 26.04 5.47 -2.13
C CYS A 122 27.45 4.90 -2.32
N GLY A 123 28.14 5.29 -3.39
CA GLY A 123 29.49 4.85 -3.73
C GLY A 123 29.63 4.43 -5.19
N LEU A 124 30.79 3.88 -5.56
CA LEU A 124 31.14 3.55 -6.95
C LEU A 124 30.27 2.46 -7.58
N GLY A 125 29.67 1.59 -6.76
CA GLY A 125 28.72 0.55 -7.22
C GLY A 125 27.27 0.99 -7.28
N HIS A 126 26.97 2.27 -7.03
CA HIS A 126 25.64 2.84 -6.99
C HIS A 126 24.75 2.43 -8.18
N ARG A 127 25.26 2.51 -9.40
CA ARG A 127 24.49 2.18 -10.62
C ARG A 127 24.10 0.71 -10.73
N ARG A 128 24.76 -0.18 -10.01
CA ARG A 128 24.45 -1.62 -9.99
C ARG A 128 23.40 -1.99 -8.96
N MET A 129 23.15 -1.09 -8.02
CA MET A 129 22.22 -1.31 -6.91
C MET A 129 20.78 -1.12 -7.37
N LYS A 130 20.16 -2.23 -7.77
CA LYS A 130 18.81 -2.28 -8.34
C LYS A 130 18.13 -3.61 -8.06
N GLY A 131 16.83 -3.64 -8.23
CA GLY A 131 16.02 -4.84 -8.12
C GLY A 131 14.76 -4.76 -8.96
N THR A 132 13.95 -5.78 -8.87
CA THR A 132 12.70 -5.91 -9.62
C THR A 132 11.53 -6.27 -8.70
N LEU A 133 10.38 -5.69 -8.99
CA LEU A 133 9.10 -6.04 -8.42
C LEU A 133 8.25 -6.67 -9.51
N VAL A 134 7.89 -7.93 -9.33
CA VAL A 134 7.04 -8.69 -10.26
C VAL A 134 5.62 -8.70 -9.71
N VAL A 135 4.69 -8.13 -10.47
CA VAL A 135 3.27 -8.18 -10.18
C VAL A 135 2.64 -9.26 -11.05
N GLU A 136 2.20 -10.32 -10.41
CA GLU A 136 1.57 -11.47 -11.06
C GLU A 136 0.06 -11.26 -11.18
N PRO A 137 -0.56 -11.70 -12.30
CA PRO A 137 -2.00 -11.60 -12.48
C PRO A 137 -2.81 -12.42 -11.46
#